data_64948e16029c90cd732d688e443dcb27
#
_entry.id   64948e16029c90cd732d688e443dcb27
#
_cell.length_a   1.000
_cell.length_b   1.000
_cell.length_c   1.000
_cell.angle_alpha   90.00
_cell.angle_beta   90.00
_cell.angle_gamma   90.00
#
_symmetry.space_group_name_H-M   'P 1'
#
loop_
_entity.id
_entity.type
_entity.pdbx_description
1 polymer ?
#
loop_
_entity_poly.entity_id
_entity_poly.type
_entity_poly.pdbx_seq_one_letter_code
_entity_poly.pdbx_strand_id
1 'polypeptide(L)'
;PQKFGAHIIVGMGETEHAVLELVQQLVDLGGHSHLFCFFPEQGSLMDHLPATPRDQWRRVQLARYLIDYAGVRVDQMSFDAEGRVTGYGLAPAEIDQVIADGVAFRTSGCPGKFRDDVSACDRPYGDSPPSNIASYPFQPNKQDLRKIRRQLKIPVVQG
;
A
#
# COMPACT_ATOMS: atom_id res chain seq x y z
N PRO A 1 9.80 2.87 19.27
CA PRO A 1 9.26 4.05 18.60
C PRO A 1 9.98 4.26 17.27
N GLN A 2 9.22 4.43 16.19
CA GLN A 2 9.76 4.71 14.86
C GLN A 2 10.49 6.05 14.87
N LYS A 3 11.69 6.08 14.29
CA LYS A 3 12.59 7.25 14.37
C LYS A 3 12.25 8.32 13.32
N PHE A 4 11.70 7.90 12.17
CA PHE A 4 11.34 8.79 11.06
C PHE A 4 10.32 8.12 10.13
N GLY A 5 9.65 8.92 9.30
CA GLY A 5 8.77 8.45 8.23
C GLY A 5 9.26 8.97 6.88
N ALA A 6 9.16 8.15 5.84
CA ALA A 6 9.48 8.54 4.47
C ALA A 6 8.24 8.44 3.58
N HIS A 7 8.06 9.44 2.71
CA HIS A 7 7.00 9.44 1.69
C HIS A 7 7.55 8.82 0.40
N ILE A 8 6.86 7.83 -0.13
CA ILE A 8 7.21 7.13 -1.36
C ILE A 8 6.05 7.30 -2.35
N ILE A 9 6.33 7.84 -3.53
CA ILE A 9 5.37 7.88 -4.63
C ILE A 9 5.58 6.63 -5.48
N VAL A 10 4.51 5.86 -5.67
CA VAL A 10 4.52 4.59 -6.41
C VAL A 10 3.90 4.78 -7.79
N GLY A 11 4.54 4.25 -8.83
CA GLY A 11 4.02 4.21 -10.20
C GLY A 11 4.69 5.19 -11.17
N MET A 12 5.92 5.62 -10.87
CA MET A 12 6.70 6.50 -11.75
C MET A 12 7.64 5.76 -12.71
N GLY A 13 7.53 4.42 -12.80
CA GLY A 13 8.33 3.58 -13.69
C GLY A 13 9.17 2.52 -12.96
N GLU A 14 9.21 2.54 -11.65
CA GLU A 14 9.90 1.53 -10.83
C GLU A 14 9.11 0.20 -10.78
N THR A 15 9.79 -0.89 -10.43
CA THR A 15 9.15 -2.18 -10.16
C THR A 15 8.57 -2.23 -8.74
N GLU A 16 7.57 -3.09 -8.51
CA GLU A 16 7.04 -3.31 -7.14
C GLU A 16 8.14 -3.83 -6.21
N HIS A 17 9.03 -4.70 -6.71
CA HIS A 17 10.18 -5.21 -5.96
C HIS A 17 11.09 -4.07 -5.48
N ALA A 18 11.49 -3.14 -6.36
CA ALA A 18 12.35 -2.01 -5.99
C ALA A 18 11.71 -1.11 -4.92
N VAL A 19 10.39 -0.86 -5.02
CA VAL A 19 9.67 -0.11 -3.97
C VAL A 19 9.73 -0.84 -2.63
N LEU A 20 9.51 -2.16 -2.62
CA LEU A 20 9.47 -2.94 -1.40
C LEU A 20 10.86 -3.15 -0.78
N GLU A 21 11.92 -3.21 -1.58
CA GLU A 21 13.30 -3.15 -1.09
C GLU A 21 13.58 -1.82 -0.37
N LEU A 22 13.11 -0.69 -0.93
CA LEU A 22 13.23 0.60 -0.26
C LEU A 22 12.43 0.63 1.05
N VAL A 23 11.21 0.10 1.08
CA VAL A 23 10.41 -0.03 2.31
C VAL A 23 11.16 -0.86 3.35
N GLN A 24 11.76 -1.99 2.96
CA GLN A 24 12.55 -2.83 3.86
C GLN A 24 13.76 -2.06 4.44
N GLN A 25 14.49 -1.33 3.60
CA GLN A 25 15.63 -0.52 4.06
C GLN A 25 15.21 0.52 5.10
N LEU A 26 14.06 1.19 4.88
CA LEU A 26 13.52 2.16 5.85
C LEU A 26 13.21 1.50 7.19
N VAL A 27 12.59 0.33 7.19
CA VAL A 27 12.28 -0.43 8.40
C VAL A 27 13.57 -0.88 9.11
N ASP A 28 14.56 -1.39 8.38
CA ASP A 28 15.85 -1.82 8.92
C ASP A 28 16.62 -0.65 9.58
N LEU A 29 16.40 0.58 9.10
CA LEU A 29 16.93 1.81 9.72
C LEU A 29 16.08 2.31 10.91
N GLY A 30 14.98 1.65 11.23
CA GLY A 30 14.06 2.02 12.30
C GLY A 30 13.03 3.10 11.91
N GLY A 31 12.81 3.29 10.62
CA GLY A 31 11.77 4.16 10.06
C GLY A 31 10.51 3.39 9.67
N HIS A 32 9.62 4.08 8.98
CA HIS A 32 8.43 3.52 8.34
C HIS A 32 8.11 4.28 7.05
N SER A 33 7.26 3.70 6.20
CA SER A 33 6.91 4.27 4.92
C SER A 33 5.48 4.81 4.87
N HIS A 34 5.29 5.90 4.12
CA HIS A 34 3.99 6.42 3.73
C HIS A 34 3.90 6.40 2.20
N LEU A 35 2.95 5.63 1.67
CA LEU A 35 2.78 5.49 0.23
C LEU A 35 1.82 6.53 -0.35
N PHE A 36 2.19 7.08 -1.50
CA PHE A 36 1.36 7.91 -2.36
C PHE A 36 1.25 7.26 -3.73
N CYS A 37 0.03 7.22 -4.25
CA CYS A 37 -0.25 6.72 -5.58
C CYS A 37 0.05 7.81 -6.62
N PHE A 38 0.95 7.53 -7.56
CA PHE A 38 1.21 8.48 -8.64
C PHE A 38 -0.02 8.63 -9.54
N PHE A 39 -0.34 9.87 -9.86
CA PHE A 39 -1.18 10.19 -11.02
C PHE A 39 -0.57 11.40 -11.75
N PRO A 40 -0.69 11.46 -13.08
CA PRO A 40 -0.10 12.54 -13.85
C PRO A 40 -0.82 13.87 -13.59
N GLU A 41 -0.04 14.91 -13.32
CA GLU A 41 -0.56 16.27 -13.21
C GLU A 41 -0.28 17.02 -14.52
N GLN A 42 -1.31 17.60 -15.12
CA GLN A 42 -1.20 18.29 -16.38
C GLN A 42 -0.17 19.44 -16.33
N GLY A 43 0.73 19.50 -17.28
CA GLY A 43 1.80 20.48 -17.37
C GLY A 43 3.03 20.15 -16.55
N SER A 44 3.08 19.01 -15.85
CA SER A 44 4.30 18.50 -15.23
C SER A 44 5.18 17.76 -16.24
N LEU A 45 6.46 17.58 -15.91
CA LEU A 45 7.38 16.79 -16.77
C LEU A 45 6.96 15.33 -16.90
N MET A 46 6.07 14.84 -16.03
CA MET A 46 5.59 13.47 -15.99
C MET A 46 4.12 13.31 -16.40
N ASP A 47 3.52 14.34 -16.98
CA ASP A 47 2.11 14.32 -17.40
C ASP A 47 1.81 13.29 -18.52
N HIS A 48 2.83 12.84 -19.22
CA HIS A 48 2.76 11.80 -20.24
C HIS A 48 2.75 10.37 -19.69
N LEU A 49 3.07 10.18 -18.41
CA LEU A 49 3.06 8.85 -17.78
C LEU A 49 1.63 8.44 -17.42
N PRO A 50 1.31 7.12 -17.47
CA PRO A 50 0.02 6.64 -17.01
C PRO A 50 -0.11 6.74 -15.49
N ALA A 51 -1.31 6.95 -14.99
CA ALA A 51 -1.58 6.80 -13.57
C ALA A 51 -1.31 5.36 -13.09
N THR A 52 -0.90 5.21 -11.84
CA THR A 52 -0.61 3.89 -11.26
C THR A 52 -1.82 2.95 -11.39
N PRO A 53 -1.65 1.77 -12.01
CA PRO A 53 -2.69 0.75 -12.05
C PRO A 53 -3.14 0.33 -10.64
N ARG A 54 -4.45 0.12 -10.44
CA ARG A 54 -4.98 -0.20 -9.11
C ARG A 54 -4.55 -1.57 -8.59
N ASP A 55 -4.29 -2.53 -9.45
CA ASP A 55 -3.77 -3.83 -9.07
C ASP A 55 -2.32 -3.72 -8.53
N GLN A 56 -1.46 -2.96 -9.22
CA GLN A 56 -0.11 -2.63 -8.74
C GLN A 56 -0.18 -1.94 -7.37
N TRP A 57 -1.01 -0.89 -7.27
CA TRP A 57 -1.17 -0.15 -6.03
C TRP A 57 -1.58 -1.06 -4.87
N ARG A 58 -2.58 -1.94 -5.07
CA ARG A 58 -3.05 -2.85 -4.02
C ARG A 58 -2.00 -3.87 -3.59
N ARG A 59 -1.22 -4.42 -4.55
CA ARG A 59 -0.14 -5.34 -4.20
C ARG A 59 0.93 -4.65 -3.34
N VAL A 60 1.33 -3.45 -3.73
CA VAL A 60 2.33 -2.67 -2.98
C VAL A 60 1.80 -2.27 -1.59
N GLN A 61 0.53 -1.81 -1.48
CA GLN A 61 -0.07 -1.49 -0.18
C GLN A 61 -0.05 -2.68 0.78
N LEU A 62 -0.48 -3.85 0.30
CA LEU A 62 -0.52 -5.07 1.10
C LEU A 62 0.88 -5.50 1.54
N ALA A 63 1.81 -5.60 0.59
CA ALA A 63 3.20 -5.99 0.87
C ALA A 63 3.89 -5.01 1.84
N ARG A 64 3.74 -3.71 1.61
CA ARG A 64 4.26 -2.67 2.50
C ARG A 64 3.72 -2.81 3.92
N TYR A 65 2.42 -3.04 4.08
CA TYR A 65 1.82 -3.24 5.40
C TYR A 65 2.44 -4.44 6.14
N LEU A 66 2.68 -5.53 5.41
CA LEU A 66 3.31 -6.72 5.98
C LEU A 66 4.75 -6.47 6.44
N ILE A 67 5.51 -5.67 5.68
CA ILE A 67 6.87 -5.29 6.05
C ILE A 67 6.86 -4.34 7.27
N ASP A 68 6.07 -3.27 7.22
CA ASP A 68 6.06 -2.24 8.27
C ASP A 68 5.47 -2.72 9.61
N TYR A 69 4.49 -3.65 9.58
CA TYR A 69 3.69 -3.97 10.78
C TYR A 69 3.56 -5.45 11.11
N ALA A 70 3.77 -6.36 10.16
CA ALA A 70 3.63 -7.80 10.40
C ALA A 70 4.99 -8.54 10.49
N GLY A 71 6.10 -7.82 10.34
CA GLY A 71 7.44 -8.39 10.45
C GLY A 71 7.84 -9.31 9.28
N VAL A 72 7.08 -9.30 8.18
CA VAL A 72 7.47 -10.01 6.96
C VAL A 72 8.62 -9.25 6.30
N ARG A 73 9.59 -9.97 5.77
CA ARG A 73 10.71 -9.36 5.03
C ARG A 73 10.50 -9.49 3.52
N VAL A 74 11.06 -8.55 2.78
CA VAL A 74 10.98 -8.54 1.31
C VAL A 74 11.59 -9.80 0.68
N ASP A 75 12.65 -10.36 1.29
CA ASP A 75 13.30 -11.60 0.84
C ASP A 75 12.45 -12.86 1.05
N GLN A 76 11.38 -12.80 1.83
CA GLN A 76 10.38 -13.85 1.97
C GLN A 76 9.26 -13.77 0.93
N MET A 77 9.17 -12.66 0.19
CA MET A 77 8.17 -12.45 -0.85
C MET A 77 8.62 -13.06 -2.18
N SER A 78 7.68 -13.30 -3.07
CA SER A 78 7.94 -13.79 -4.42
C SER A 78 7.56 -12.75 -5.45
N PHE A 79 8.34 -12.67 -6.53
CA PHE A 79 8.14 -11.71 -7.62
C PHE A 79 8.21 -12.43 -8.96
N ASP A 80 7.51 -11.91 -9.96
CA ASP A 80 7.65 -12.35 -11.35
C ASP A 80 8.86 -11.68 -12.04
N ALA A 81 9.06 -11.99 -13.32
CA ALA A 81 10.16 -11.46 -14.10
C ALA A 81 10.10 -9.93 -14.28
N GLU A 82 8.92 -9.33 -14.17
CA GLU A 82 8.68 -7.89 -14.23
C GLU A 82 8.77 -7.22 -12.85
N GLY A 83 9.10 -7.97 -11.80
CA GLY A 83 9.21 -7.49 -10.44
C GLY A 83 7.88 -7.22 -9.75
N ARG A 84 6.77 -7.83 -10.21
CA ARG A 84 5.47 -7.74 -9.55
C ARG A 84 5.37 -8.77 -8.43
N VAL A 85 4.73 -8.40 -7.33
CA VAL A 85 4.49 -9.31 -6.22
C VAL A 85 3.56 -10.45 -6.63
N THR A 86 4.01 -11.69 -6.45
CA THR A 86 3.25 -12.92 -6.67
C THR A 86 3.02 -13.73 -5.41
N GLY A 87 3.79 -13.46 -4.35
CA GLY A 87 3.63 -14.06 -3.04
C GLY A 87 4.09 -13.13 -1.93
N TYR A 88 3.44 -13.20 -0.79
CA TYR A 88 3.61 -12.24 0.32
C TYR A 88 4.38 -12.80 1.53
N GLY A 89 4.99 -13.97 1.41
CA GLY A 89 5.75 -14.58 2.51
C GLY A 89 4.90 -15.17 3.65
N LEU A 90 3.58 -15.18 3.51
CA LEU A 90 2.63 -15.75 4.47
C LEU A 90 1.72 -16.78 3.79
N ALA A 91 1.07 -17.62 4.60
CA ALA A 91 0.08 -18.55 4.09
C ALA A 91 -1.16 -17.83 3.54
N PRO A 92 -1.86 -18.37 2.54
CA PRO A 92 -3.04 -17.75 1.95
C PRO A 92 -4.12 -17.35 2.97
N ALA A 93 -4.34 -18.15 4.01
CA ALA A 93 -5.32 -17.84 5.06
C ALA A 93 -4.92 -16.62 5.90
N GLU A 94 -3.64 -16.41 6.15
CA GLU A 94 -3.13 -15.23 6.86
C GLU A 94 -3.28 -13.97 6.00
N ILE A 95 -2.98 -14.07 4.71
CA ILE A 95 -3.21 -12.98 3.75
C ILE A 95 -4.70 -12.62 3.66
N ASP A 96 -5.58 -13.63 3.63
CA ASP A 96 -7.02 -13.43 3.64
C ASP A 96 -7.49 -12.70 4.90
N GLN A 97 -6.91 -13.00 6.05
CA GLN A 97 -7.22 -12.31 7.31
C GLN A 97 -6.78 -10.84 7.26
N VAL A 98 -5.56 -10.54 6.78
CA VAL A 98 -5.06 -9.17 6.62
C VAL A 98 -5.93 -8.36 5.65
N ILE A 99 -6.37 -8.99 4.55
CA ILE A 99 -7.27 -8.33 3.60
C ILE A 99 -8.64 -8.07 4.24
N ALA A 100 -9.17 -9.03 5.00
CA ALA A 100 -10.46 -8.91 5.68
C ALA A 100 -10.46 -7.81 6.76
N ASP A 101 -9.33 -7.62 7.44
CA ASP A 101 -9.12 -6.55 8.40
C ASP A 101 -9.13 -5.17 7.72
N GLY A 102 -8.62 -5.05 6.51
CA GLY A 102 -8.68 -3.86 5.68
C GLY A 102 -7.71 -2.73 6.06
N VAL A 103 -7.00 -2.85 7.18
CA VAL A 103 -6.06 -1.81 7.68
C VAL A 103 -4.94 -1.53 6.68
N ALA A 104 -4.46 -2.55 5.99
CA ALA A 104 -3.40 -2.42 4.97
C ALA A 104 -3.73 -1.41 3.85
N PHE A 105 -5.02 -1.14 3.61
CA PHE A 105 -5.51 -0.30 2.52
C PHE A 105 -5.93 1.10 2.97
N ARG A 106 -5.73 1.41 4.24
CA ARG A 106 -6.02 2.74 4.78
C ARG A 106 -4.88 3.72 4.47
N THR A 107 -5.22 5.01 4.53
CA THR A 107 -4.19 6.06 4.51
C THR A 107 -3.26 5.86 5.69
N SER A 108 -1.96 5.85 5.42
CA SER A 108 -0.92 5.81 6.45
C SER A 108 -0.59 7.24 6.87
N GLY A 109 -1.45 7.87 7.64
CA GLY A 109 -1.18 9.22 8.14
C GLY A 109 -0.09 9.23 9.21
N CYS A 110 0.54 10.40 9.39
CA CYS A 110 1.41 10.61 10.54
C CYS A 110 0.60 10.50 11.83
N PRO A 111 1.19 10.01 12.93
CA PRO A 111 0.54 9.99 14.24
C PRO A 111 0.00 11.36 14.61
N GLY A 112 -1.18 11.40 15.22
CA GLY A 112 -1.77 12.63 15.71
C GLY A 112 -0.86 13.34 16.72
N LYS A 113 -0.77 14.66 16.64
CA LYS A 113 0.09 15.46 17.54
C LYS A 113 -0.31 15.30 19.01
N PHE A 114 -1.57 14.98 19.27
CA PHE A 114 -2.13 14.90 20.63
C PHE A 114 -2.74 13.53 20.97
N ARG A 115 -2.83 12.63 19.99
CA ARG A 115 -3.42 11.30 20.17
C ARG A 115 -2.75 10.32 19.20
N ASP A 116 -2.23 9.24 19.72
CA ASP A 116 -1.53 8.21 18.93
C ASP A 116 -2.48 7.33 18.09
N ASP A 117 -3.77 7.32 18.44
CA ASP A 117 -4.83 6.58 17.75
C ASP A 117 -5.46 7.33 16.57
N VAL A 118 -5.10 8.61 16.40
CA VAL A 118 -5.63 9.47 15.33
C VAL A 118 -4.50 9.92 14.42
N SER A 119 -4.66 9.67 13.12
CA SER A 119 -3.75 10.17 12.10
C SER A 119 -3.84 11.70 11.98
N ALA A 120 -2.71 12.39 12.13
CA ALA A 120 -2.67 13.86 12.00
C ALA A 120 -2.84 14.32 10.54
N CYS A 121 -2.47 13.47 9.58
CA CYS A 121 -2.62 13.71 8.16
C CYS A 121 -3.66 12.75 7.56
N ASP A 122 -4.88 12.91 7.99
CA ASP A 122 -6.01 12.19 7.42
C ASP A 122 -6.57 12.99 6.23
N ARG A 123 -5.76 13.09 5.16
CA ARG A 123 -6.22 13.67 3.90
C ARG A 123 -7.09 12.63 3.18
N PRO A 124 -8.41 12.70 3.28
CA PRO A 124 -9.26 11.90 2.42
C PRO A 124 -8.96 12.31 0.98
N TYR A 125 -8.67 11.34 0.13
CA TYR A 125 -8.46 11.57 -1.31
C TYR A 125 -7.21 12.39 -1.69
N GLY A 126 -6.18 12.45 -0.83
CA GLY A 126 -4.96 13.20 -1.12
C GLY A 126 -4.20 12.73 -2.37
N ASP A 127 -4.41 11.47 -2.76
CA ASP A 127 -3.77 10.80 -3.89
C ASP A 127 -4.76 10.22 -4.92
N SER A 128 -6.06 10.52 -4.80
CA SER A 128 -7.08 9.95 -5.69
C SER A 128 -8.45 10.62 -5.53
N PRO A 129 -9.29 10.65 -6.59
CA PRO A 129 -10.66 11.14 -6.48
C PRO A 129 -11.55 10.18 -5.67
N PRO A 130 -12.66 10.69 -5.07
CA PRO A 130 -13.61 9.87 -4.31
C PRO A 130 -14.22 8.70 -5.10
N SER A 131 -14.35 8.85 -6.41
CA SER A 131 -14.86 7.81 -7.32
C SER A 131 -13.89 6.65 -7.53
N ASN A 132 -12.59 6.86 -7.26
CA ASN A 132 -11.55 5.86 -7.47
C ASN A 132 -10.49 5.91 -6.36
N ILE A 133 -10.91 5.59 -5.13
CA ILE A 133 -10.09 5.67 -3.92
C ILE A 133 -8.84 4.80 -4.03
N ALA A 134 -7.66 5.40 -3.90
CA ALA A 134 -6.39 4.72 -3.79
C ALA A 134 -6.15 4.24 -2.35
N SER A 135 -6.19 5.14 -1.38
CA SER A 135 -6.08 4.82 0.04
C SER A 135 -7.34 5.23 0.78
N TYR A 136 -7.86 4.36 1.64
CA TYR A 136 -9.11 4.62 2.35
C TYR A 136 -8.85 5.49 3.59
N PRO A 137 -9.50 6.65 3.73
CA PRO A 137 -9.38 7.49 4.93
C PRO A 137 -10.21 6.97 6.11
N PHE A 138 -10.95 5.89 5.91
CA PHE A 138 -11.84 5.22 6.86
C PHE A 138 -11.64 3.72 6.81
N GLN A 139 -12.24 3.00 7.73
CA GLN A 139 -12.26 1.53 7.70
C GLN A 139 -13.04 1.03 6.48
N PRO A 140 -12.42 0.29 5.54
CA PRO A 140 -13.11 -0.27 4.39
C PRO A 140 -14.28 -1.17 4.81
N ASN A 141 -15.43 -0.97 4.20
CA ASN A 141 -16.60 -1.80 4.43
C ASN A 141 -16.56 -3.08 3.55
N LYS A 142 -17.54 -3.97 3.70
CA LYS A 142 -17.61 -5.23 2.94
C LYS A 142 -17.60 -5.04 1.42
N GLN A 143 -18.17 -3.94 0.93
CA GLN A 143 -18.18 -3.65 -0.51
C GLN A 143 -16.81 -3.17 -0.98
N ASP A 144 -16.14 -2.34 -0.20
CA ASP A 144 -14.76 -1.89 -0.45
C ASP A 144 -13.79 -3.09 -0.47
N LEU A 145 -13.90 -3.97 0.52
CA LEU A 145 -13.05 -5.18 0.60
C LEU A 145 -13.27 -6.11 -0.60
N ARG A 146 -14.52 -6.27 -1.08
CA ARG A 146 -14.76 -7.01 -2.33
C ARG A 146 -14.11 -6.34 -3.54
N LYS A 147 -14.13 -5.00 -3.62
CA LYS A 147 -13.44 -4.24 -4.68
C LYS A 147 -11.92 -4.42 -4.59
N ILE A 148 -11.34 -4.33 -3.39
CA ILE A 148 -9.91 -4.55 -3.14
C ILE A 148 -9.48 -5.95 -3.58
N ARG A 149 -10.21 -7.01 -3.19
CA ARG A 149 -9.91 -8.38 -3.60
C ARG A 149 -9.91 -8.56 -5.11
N ARG A 150 -10.88 -7.98 -5.82
CA ARG A 150 -10.90 -7.99 -7.29
C ARG A 150 -9.69 -7.27 -7.89
N GLN A 151 -9.26 -6.16 -7.30
CA GLN A 151 -8.07 -5.43 -7.75
C GLN A 151 -6.79 -6.23 -7.48
N LEU A 152 -6.69 -6.93 -6.37
CA LEU A 152 -5.58 -7.85 -6.07
C LEU A 152 -5.59 -9.11 -6.93
N LYS A 153 -6.68 -9.40 -7.63
CA LYS A 153 -6.91 -10.66 -8.39
C LYS A 153 -6.82 -11.93 -7.50
N ILE A 154 -7.12 -11.77 -6.21
CA ILE A 154 -7.19 -12.88 -5.24
C ILE A 154 -8.62 -13.43 -5.26
N PRO A 155 -8.83 -14.76 -5.41
CA PRO A 155 -10.15 -15.37 -5.38
C PRO A 155 -10.91 -14.99 -4.10
N VAL A 156 -12.22 -14.74 -4.24
CA VAL A 156 -13.08 -14.54 -3.08
C VAL A 156 -13.30 -15.92 -2.45
N VAL A 157 -12.81 -16.14 -1.24
CA VAL A 157 -13.18 -17.31 -0.46
C VAL A 157 -14.66 -17.16 -0.12
N GLN A 158 -15.50 -18.02 -0.71
CA GLN A 158 -16.91 -18.13 -0.33
C GLN A 158 -16.95 -18.80 1.05
N GLY A 159 -17.27 -18.04 2.06
CA GLY A 159 -17.62 -18.55 3.39
C GLY A 159 -19.11 -18.83 3.48
#